data_bfdb10d215ced0f464f2d2e497019e15
#
_entry.id   bfdb10d215ced0f464f2d2e497019e15
#
_cell.length_a   1.000
_cell.length_b   1.000
_cell.length_c   1.000
_cell.angle_alpha   90.00
_cell.angle_beta   90.00
_cell.angle_gamma   90.00
#
_symmetry.space_group_name_H-M   'P 1'
#
loop_
_entity.id
_entity.type
_entity.pdbx_description
1 polymer ?
#
loop_
_entity_poly.entity_id
_entity_poly.type
_entity_poly.pdbx_seq_one_letter_code
_entity_poly.pdbx_strand_id
1 'polypeptide(L)'
;MKLIRPLKFLAILLSIVGISSVLSVTVTTKSFSESYPVVVCPPTLDGLGSQISFSSKKTPFQRLQTRTTKTAQVKILRLPVNKDSLIITSEEVTPVVWQSRSGSWAGGALCTGPASSQWFVGGAADVTTRGRLIIVNSGLSDAVVDVESFTENGKQPLRTVNVSSKNY
;
A
#
# COMPACT_ATOMS: atom_id res chain seq x y z
N MET A 1 -67.31 27.44 16.58
CA MET A 1 -66.23 27.94 15.70
C MET A 1 -64.80 27.80 16.33
N LYS A 2 -64.46 26.68 17.01
CA LYS A 2 -63.15 26.49 17.68
C LYS A 2 -62.37 25.23 17.22
N LEU A 3 -62.90 24.42 16.32
CA LEU A 3 -62.26 23.17 15.89
C LEU A 3 -61.33 23.32 14.67
N ILE A 4 -61.33 24.45 13.96
CA ILE A 4 -60.58 24.67 12.74
C ILE A 4 -59.06 24.94 12.98
N ARG A 5 -58.71 25.45 14.18
CA ARG A 5 -57.32 25.73 14.53
C ARG A 5 -56.49 24.48 14.73
N PRO A 6 -56.89 23.45 15.52
CA PRO A 6 -56.09 22.23 15.69
C PRO A 6 -55.95 21.44 14.38
N LEU A 7 -56.95 21.46 13.50
CA LEU A 7 -56.91 20.76 12.23
C LEU A 7 -55.84 21.35 11.28
N LYS A 8 -55.67 22.68 11.26
CA LYS A 8 -54.61 23.34 10.50
C LYS A 8 -53.23 23.03 11.01
N PHE A 9 -53.03 22.96 12.34
CA PHE A 9 -51.77 22.55 12.92
C PHE A 9 -51.40 21.08 12.62
N LEU A 10 -52.38 20.19 12.65
CA LEU A 10 -52.20 18.79 12.29
C LEU A 10 -51.79 18.62 10.81
N ALA A 11 -52.42 19.40 9.90
CA ALA A 11 -52.08 19.38 8.47
C ALA A 11 -50.66 19.89 8.20
N ILE A 12 -50.20 20.92 8.92
CA ILE A 12 -48.84 21.46 8.79
C ILE A 12 -47.82 20.45 9.33
N LEU A 13 -48.11 19.80 10.46
CA LEU A 13 -47.24 18.77 11.04
C LEU A 13 -47.10 17.56 10.10
N LEU A 14 -48.19 17.10 9.53
CA LEU A 14 -48.18 16.01 8.53
C LEU A 14 -47.41 16.37 7.24
N SER A 15 -47.48 17.61 6.78
CA SER A 15 -46.76 18.06 5.61
C SER A 15 -45.22 18.15 5.91
N ILE A 16 -44.81 18.58 7.12
CA ILE A 16 -43.39 18.62 7.49
C ILE A 16 -42.81 17.21 7.60
N VAL A 17 -43.54 16.26 8.17
CA VAL A 17 -43.12 14.86 8.25
C VAL A 17 -43.06 14.22 6.85
N GLY A 18 -44.01 14.53 5.97
CA GLY A 18 -44.01 14.07 4.58
C GLY A 18 -42.80 14.59 3.79
N ILE A 19 -42.45 15.86 3.94
CA ILE A 19 -41.31 16.46 3.26
C ILE A 19 -39.99 15.91 3.81
N SER A 20 -39.88 15.68 5.11
CA SER A 20 -38.65 15.11 5.70
C SER A 20 -38.41 13.67 5.28
N SER A 21 -39.43 12.88 5.01
CA SER A 21 -39.28 11.50 4.52
C SER A 21 -38.88 11.41 3.04
N VAL A 22 -39.23 12.44 2.23
CA VAL A 22 -38.79 12.51 0.82
C VAL A 22 -37.37 13.07 0.69
N LEU A 23 -36.94 13.89 1.65
CA LEU A 23 -35.60 14.46 1.73
C LEU A 23 -34.59 13.57 2.49
N SER A 24 -34.91 12.31 2.77
CA SER A 24 -33.89 11.35 3.17
C SER A 24 -32.92 11.17 1.99
N VAL A 25 -31.99 12.11 1.89
CA VAL A 25 -30.78 11.95 1.08
C VAL A 25 -30.17 10.64 1.54
N THR A 26 -30.31 9.62 0.73
CA THR A 26 -29.46 8.45 0.85
C THR A 26 -28.05 8.96 0.62
N VAL A 27 -27.39 9.34 1.69
CA VAL A 27 -25.94 9.45 1.70
C VAL A 27 -25.46 8.03 1.41
N THR A 28 -25.35 7.71 0.15
CA THR A 28 -24.53 6.60 -0.27
C THR A 28 -23.15 6.99 0.21
N THR A 29 -22.80 6.55 1.40
CA THR A 29 -21.43 6.38 1.78
C THR A 29 -20.88 5.41 0.73
N LYS A 30 -20.40 5.94 -0.40
CA LYS A 30 -19.37 5.24 -1.12
C LYS A 30 -18.31 5.07 -0.05
N SER A 31 -18.28 3.90 0.56
CA SER A 31 -17.10 3.51 1.29
C SER A 31 -16.01 3.65 0.26
N PHE A 32 -15.17 4.66 0.42
CA PHE A 32 -13.88 4.69 -0.21
C PHE A 32 -13.10 3.55 0.45
N SER A 33 -13.46 2.33 0.09
CA SER A 33 -12.58 1.21 0.13
C SER A 33 -11.55 1.50 -0.95
N GLU A 34 -10.63 2.44 -0.66
CA GLU A 34 -9.35 2.40 -1.31
C GLU A 34 -8.82 1.01 -1.01
N SER A 35 -8.85 0.15 -2.00
CA SER A 35 -8.17 -1.12 -1.89
C SER A 35 -6.68 -0.77 -1.85
N TYR A 36 -6.17 -0.59 -0.64
CA TYR A 36 -4.74 -0.48 -0.43
C TYR A 36 -4.10 -1.71 -1.04
N PRO A 37 -3.01 -1.56 -1.75
CA PRO A 37 -2.31 -2.70 -2.32
C PRO A 37 -2.01 -3.68 -1.20
N VAL A 38 -2.39 -4.94 -1.39
CA VAL A 38 -2.24 -5.96 -0.36
C VAL A 38 -0.78 -6.14 -0.03
N VAL A 39 0.08 -6.17 -1.05
CA VAL A 39 1.52 -6.23 -0.85
C VAL A 39 2.28 -5.44 -1.92
N VAL A 40 3.44 -4.92 -1.53
CA VAL A 40 4.36 -4.22 -2.42
C VAL A 40 5.69 -4.96 -2.44
N CYS A 41 6.19 -5.22 -3.63
CA CYS A 41 7.48 -5.83 -3.85
C CYS A 41 8.50 -4.76 -4.24
N PRO A 42 9.70 -4.76 -3.65
CA PRO A 42 10.73 -3.76 -3.90
C PRO A 42 11.21 -3.79 -5.37
N PRO A 43 11.76 -2.67 -5.87
CA PRO A 43 12.38 -2.64 -7.18
C PRO A 43 13.67 -3.46 -7.21
N THR A 44 14.10 -3.80 -8.41
CA THR A 44 15.42 -4.39 -8.61
C THR A 44 16.49 -3.31 -8.48
N LEU A 45 17.43 -3.51 -7.59
CA LEU A 45 18.57 -2.62 -7.40
C LEU A 45 19.67 -2.86 -8.43
N ASP A 46 20.49 -1.83 -8.66
CA ASP A 46 21.64 -1.92 -9.56
C ASP A 46 22.61 -3.04 -9.14
N GLY A 47 23.09 -3.77 -10.13
CA GLY A 47 24.00 -4.89 -9.93
C GLY A 47 23.37 -6.16 -9.35
N LEU A 48 22.03 -6.19 -9.19
CA LEU A 48 21.29 -7.36 -8.77
C LEU A 48 20.35 -7.85 -9.86
N GLY A 49 20.16 -9.17 -9.92
CA GLY A 49 19.04 -9.79 -10.60
C GLY A 49 17.89 -9.98 -9.59
N SER A 50 16.68 -9.67 -9.96
CA SER A 50 15.51 -9.93 -9.11
C SER A 50 14.45 -10.72 -9.85
N GLN A 51 13.80 -11.60 -9.10
CA GLN A 51 12.63 -12.32 -9.56
C GLN A 51 11.61 -12.45 -8.44
N ILE A 52 10.33 -12.47 -8.81
CA ILE A 52 9.24 -12.70 -7.86
C ILE A 52 8.66 -14.07 -8.11
N SER A 53 8.52 -14.84 -7.05
CA SER A 53 7.79 -16.09 -7.04
C SER A 53 6.37 -15.86 -6.54
N PHE A 54 5.39 -16.40 -7.25
CA PHE A 54 3.99 -16.37 -6.86
C PHE A 54 3.52 -17.78 -6.47
N SER A 55 2.66 -17.86 -5.48
CA SER A 55 2.02 -19.13 -5.10
C SER A 55 1.05 -19.64 -6.18
N SER A 56 0.48 -18.75 -6.95
CA SER A 56 -0.52 -19.05 -7.99
C SER A 56 -0.05 -18.59 -9.37
N LYS A 57 -0.58 -19.24 -10.42
CA LYS A 57 -0.54 -18.72 -11.78
C LYS A 57 -1.65 -17.67 -11.96
N LYS A 58 -1.50 -16.78 -12.92
CA LYS A 58 -2.46 -15.68 -13.23
C LYS A 58 -2.61 -14.68 -12.09
N THR A 59 -1.50 -14.25 -11.49
CA THR A 59 -1.51 -13.23 -10.45
C THR A 59 -1.59 -11.84 -11.08
N PRO A 60 -2.60 -11.03 -10.73
CA PRO A 60 -2.67 -9.63 -11.17
C PRO A 60 -1.62 -8.81 -10.42
N PHE A 61 -0.94 -7.94 -11.14
CA PHE A 61 0.01 -7.00 -10.57
C PHE A 61 -0.02 -5.66 -11.31
N GLN A 62 0.40 -4.62 -10.65
CA GLN A 62 0.59 -3.29 -11.20
C GLN A 62 2.02 -2.82 -10.95
N ARG A 63 2.54 -1.98 -11.83
CA ARG A 63 3.75 -1.22 -11.55
C ARG A 63 3.38 0.08 -10.84
N LEU A 64 4.19 0.46 -9.87
CA LEU A 64 3.93 1.58 -9.00
C LEU A 64 3.63 2.88 -9.78
N GLN A 65 4.45 3.21 -10.77
CA GLN A 65 4.32 4.45 -11.52
C GLN A 65 3.22 4.41 -12.58
N THR A 66 3.11 3.31 -13.31
CA THR A 66 2.19 3.24 -14.46
C THR A 66 0.77 2.85 -14.08
N ARG A 67 0.59 2.16 -12.96
CA ARG A 67 -0.69 1.61 -12.46
C ARG A 67 -1.47 0.78 -13.50
N THR A 68 -0.82 0.35 -14.56
CA THR A 68 -1.44 -0.53 -15.54
C THR A 68 -1.46 -1.94 -14.97
N THR A 69 -2.65 -2.51 -14.84
CA THR A 69 -2.80 -3.89 -14.37
C THR A 69 -2.36 -4.86 -15.46
N LYS A 70 -1.48 -5.75 -15.10
CA LYS A 70 -1.03 -6.89 -15.91
C LYS A 70 -1.25 -8.17 -15.12
N THR A 71 -1.36 -9.29 -15.82
CA THR A 71 -1.48 -10.59 -15.19
C THR A 71 -0.24 -11.42 -15.49
N ALA A 72 0.44 -11.86 -14.44
CA ALA A 72 1.54 -12.82 -14.58
C ALA A 72 0.96 -14.19 -14.94
N GLN A 73 1.42 -14.76 -16.05
CA GLN A 73 1.01 -16.12 -16.50
C GLN A 73 1.96 -17.20 -15.98
N VAL A 74 2.95 -16.79 -15.20
CA VAL A 74 4.05 -17.65 -14.73
C VAL A 74 4.15 -17.58 -13.20
N LYS A 75 4.67 -18.63 -12.59
CA LYS A 75 4.93 -18.65 -11.16
C LYS A 75 6.18 -17.84 -10.77
N ILE A 76 7.09 -17.63 -11.69
CA ILE A 76 8.33 -16.86 -11.45
C ILE A 76 8.41 -15.77 -12.51
N LEU A 77 8.37 -14.53 -12.05
CA LEU A 77 8.48 -13.33 -12.88
C LEU A 77 9.84 -12.68 -12.66
N ARG A 78 10.64 -12.59 -13.71
CA ARG A 78 11.91 -11.84 -13.66
C ARG A 78 11.62 -10.34 -13.73
N LEU A 79 12.26 -9.59 -12.85
CA LEU A 79 12.14 -8.14 -12.81
C LEU A 79 13.30 -7.50 -13.57
N PRO A 80 13.01 -6.59 -14.50
CA PRO A 80 14.07 -5.78 -15.13
C PRO A 80 14.74 -4.88 -14.08
N VAL A 81 16.03 -4.63 -14.26
CA VAL A 81 16.80 -3.66 -13.45
C VAL A 81 16.24 -2.25 -13.68
N ASN A 82 16.29 -1.42 -12.64
CA ASN A 82 15.85 -0.01 -12.67
C ASN A 82 14.39 0.19 -13.10
N LYS A 83 13.54 -0.76 -12.75
CA LYS A 83 12.08 -0.61 -12.88
C LYS A 83 11.45 -0.40 -11.53
N ASP A 84 10.33 0.30 -11.57
CA ASP A 84 9.53 0.60 -10.40
C ASP A 84 9.05 -0.66 -9.67
N SER A 85 8.70 -0.48 -8.40
CA SER A 85 8.13 -1.51 -7.52
C SER A 85 6.88 -2.13 -8.13
N LEU A 86 6.59 -3.36 -7.74
CA LEU A 86 5.35 -4.04 -8.10
C LEU A 86 4.35 -4.01 -6.95
N ILE A 87 3.11 -3.74 -7.30
CA ILE A 87 1.95 -3.78 -6.42
C ILE A 87 1.15 -5.03 -6.78
N ILE A 88 0.86 -5.87 -5.80
CA ILE A 88 0.08 -7.09 -5.96
C ILE A 88 -1.19 -6.94 -5.14
N THR A 89 -2.33 -6.98 -5.81
CA THR A 89 -3.65 -6.70 -5.23
C THR A 89 -4.42 -7.95 -4.81
N SER A 90 -3.83 -9.12 -4.99
CA SER A 90 -4.47 -10.39 -4.62
C SER A 90 -4.11 -10.79 -3.20
N GLU A 91 -5.12 -11.00 -2.36
CA GLU A 91 -4.98 -11.45 -0.97
C GLU A 91 -4.54 -12.92 -0.86
N GLU A 92 -4.77 -13.70 -1.90
CA GLU A 92 -4.46 -15.14 -1.91
C GLU A 92 -3.00 -15.46 -2.23
N VAL A 93 -2.18 -14.44 -2.45
CA VAL A 93 -0.82 -14.62 -2.95
C VAL A 93 0.18 -14.03 -1.96
N THR A 94 1.12 -14.86 -1.54
CA THR A 94 2.28 -14.42 -0.75
C THR A 94 3.51 -14.40 -1.66
N PRO A 95 3.81 -13.26 -2.29
CA PRO A 95 4.93 -13.19 -3.21
C PRO A 95 6.25 -13.10 -2.46
N VAL A 96 7.25 -13.82 -2.97
CA VAL A 96 8.63 -13.80 -2.47
C VAL A 96 9.51 -13.17 -3.53
N VAL A 97 10.25 -12.15 -3.15
CA VAL A 97 11.31 -11.57 -3.98
C VAL A 97 12.60 -12.31 -3.73
N TRP A 98 13.21 -12.78 -4.80
CA TRP A 98 14.54 -13.35 -4.82
C TRP A 98 15.48 -12.36 -5.47
N GLN A 99 16.55 -12.02 -4.78
CA GLN A 99 17.61 -11.17 -5.31
C GLN A 99 18.90 -11.94 -5.35
N SER A 100 19.65 -11.78 -6.43
CA SER A 100 20.92 -12.46 -6.61
C SER A 100 21.94 -11.55 -7.27
N ARG A 101 23.19 -11.75 -6.92
CA ARG A 101 24.33 -11.20 -7.65
C ARG A 101 25.07 -12.37 -8.29
N SER A 102 25.30 -12.30 -9.59
CA SER A 102 25.96 -13.37 -10.35
C SER A 102 27.25 -13.81 -9.66
N GLY A 103 27.35 -15.10 -9.36
CA GLY A 103 28.53 -15.73 -8.79
C GLY A 103 28.83 -15.44 -7.33
N SER A 104 28.02 -14.65 -6.61
CA SER A 104 28.37 -14.26 -5.24
C SER A 104 27.34 -14.62 -4.18
N TRP A 105 26.10 -14.31 -4.32
CA TRP A 105 25.07 -14.65 -3.33
C TRP A 105 23.66 -14.58 -3.90
N ALA A 106 22.71 -15.18 -3.16
CA ALA A 106 21.28 -15.03 -3.39
C ALA A 106 20.56 -14.93 -2.04
N GLY A 107 19.50 -14.17 -2.00
CA GLY A 107 18.66 -14.01 -0.84
C GLY A 107 17.20 -13.79 -1.23
N GLY A 108 16.28 -14.06 -0.32
CA GLY A 108 14.85 -13.88 -0.53
C GLY A 108 14.20 -13.16 0.62
N ALA A 109 13.14 -12.43 0.32
CA ALA A 109 12.30 -11.76 1.29
C ALA A 109 10.84 -11.79 0.83
N LEU A 110 9.92 -11.75 1.77
CA LEU A 110 8.50 -11.55 1.48
C LEU A 110 8.27 -10.12 1.01
N CYS A 111 7.38 -9.96 0.03
CA CYS A 111 6.82 -8.65 -0.26
C CYS A 111 5.90 -8.26 0.91
N THR A 112 5.94 -7.00 1.31
CA THR A 112 5.27 -6.51 2.52
C THR A 112 4.01 -5.72 2.20
N GLY A 113 3.02 -5.83 3.07
CA GLY A 113 1.87 -4.94 3.08
C GLY A 113 2.21 -3.56 3.66
N PRO A 114 1.34 -2.58 3.48
CA PRO A 114 1.49 -1.27 4.12
C PRO A 114 1.42 -1.42 5.64
N ALA A 115 2.29 -0.69 6.33
CA ALA A 115 2.34 -0.67 7.78
C ALA A 115 2.69 0.73 8.27
N SER A 116 2.10 1.13 9.39
CA SER A 116 2.39 2.39 10.07
C SER A 116 3.72 2.34 10.84
N SER A 117 4.16 1.14 11.21
CA SER A 117 5.43 0.90 11.90
C SER A 117 5.94 -0.50 11.55
N GLN A 118 7.24 -0.60 11.31
CA GLN A 118 7.90 -1.89 11.07
C GLN A 118 9.27 -1.92 11.74
N TRP A 119 9.62 -3.11 12.23
CA TRP A 119 10.93 -3.38 12.79
C TRP A 119 11.72 -4.30 11.86
N PHE A 120 12.95 -3.93 11.62
CA PHE A 120 13.89 -4.73 10.86
C PHE A 120 15.06 -5.11 11.79
N VAL A 121 15.39 -6.38 11.83
CA VAL A 121 16.48 -6.90 12.63
C VAL A 121 17.54 -7.49 11.72
N GLY A 122 18.77 -7.23 12.02
CA GLY A 122 19.92 -7.64 11.21
C GLY A 122 20.39 -6.52 10.30
N GLY A 123 21.23 -6.86 9.40
CA GLY A 123 21.95 -5.92 8.56
C GLY A 123 23.40 -5.77 9.06
N ALA A 124 24.27 -5.44 8.15
CA ALA A 124 25.64 -5.13 8.44
C ALA A 124 26.05 -3.89 7.64
N ALA A 125 26.87 -3.06 8.25
CA ALA A 125 27.45 -1.91 7.60
C ALA A 125 28.95 -1.88 7.97
N ASP A 126 29.71 -2.71 7.31
CA ASP A 126 31.17 -2.78 7.46
C ASP A 126 31.85 -2.45 6.13
N VAL A 127 33.15 -2.68 6.07
CA VAL A 127 33.97 -2.42 4.86
C VAL A 127 33.50 -3.24 3.67
N THR A 128 32.90 -4.40 3.91
CA THR A 128 32.53 -5.38 2.87
C THR A 128 31.03 -5.47 2.65
N THR A 129 30.21 -5.04 3.63
CA THR A 129 28.77 -5.25 3.65
C THR A 129 28.01 -3.94 3.85
N ARG A 130 27.01 -3.71 3.00
CA ARG A 130 26.12 -2.53 3.11
C ARG A 130 24.67 -2.97 3.13
N GLY A 131 23.97 -2.64 4.20
CA GLY A 131 22.51 -2.73 4.26
C GLY A 131 21.85 -1.58 3.51
N ARG A 132 20.68 -1.85 2.92
CA ARG A 132 19.81 -0.84 2.32
C ARG A 132 18.39 -1.01 2.81
N LEU A 133 17.78 0.07 3.25
CA LEU A 133 16.35 0.14 3.52
C LEU A 133 15.67 0.76 2.30
N ILE A 134 14.69 0.06 1.74
CA ILE A 134 13.89 0.55 0.63
C ILE A 134 12.50 0.87 1.16
N ILE A 135 12.12 2.13 1.09
CA ILE A 135 10.81 2.61 1.51
C ILE A 135 10.01 2.92 0.26
N VAL A 136 8.83 2.32 0.14
CA VAL A 136 7.95 2.49 -1.02
C VAL A 136 6.65 3.12 -0.59
N ASN A 137 6.33 4.27 -1.18
CA ASN A 137 5.03 4.92 -1.01
C ASN A 137 4.12 4.57 -2.18
N SER A 138 3.21 3.66 -1.98
CA SER A 138 2.19 3.28 -2.96
C SER A 138 0.94 4.16 -2.90
N GLY A 139 0.87 5.10 -1.96
CA GLY A 139 -0.24 6.01 -1.75
C GLY A 139 -0.39 7.09 -2.83
N LEU A 140 -1.43 7.91 -2.68
CA LEU A 140 -1.73 9.04 -3.56
C LEU A 140 -1.14 10.36 -3.06
N SER A 141 -0.75 10.43 -1.80
CA SER A 141 -0.12 11.58 -1.15
C SER A 141 1.30 11.24 -0.70
N ASP A 142 2.10 12.27 -0.53
CA ASP A 142 3.45 12.14 0.00
C ASP A 142 3.40 11.63 1.44
N ALA A 143 4.39 10.84 1.81
CA ALA A 143 4.53 10.26 3.13
C ALA A 143 5.79 10.76 3.82
N VAL A 144 5.68 11.01 5.11
CA VAL A 144 6.81 11.31 5.98
C VAL A 144 7.10 10.07 6.82
N VAL A 145 8.33 9.60 6.76
CA VAL A 145 8.75 8.38 7.46
C VAL A 145 9.91 8.69 8.38
N ASP A 146 9.74 8.39 9.64
CA ASP A 146 10.80 8.49 10.64
C ASP A 146 11.51 7.15 10.75
N VAL A 147 12.82 7.17 10.56
CA VAL A 147 13.69 5.99 10.62
C VAL A 147 14.54 6.07 11.87
N GLU A 148 14.26 5.21 12.83
CA GLU A 148 15.10 5.00 13.99
C GLU A 148 16.05 3.83 13.74
N SER A 149 17.33 4.03 14.00
CA SER A 149 18.31 2.97 13.89
C SER A 149 19.02 2.75 15.21
N PHE A 150 19.26 1.51 15.52
CA PHE A 150 19.97 1.06 16.72
C PHE A 150 21.19 0.26 16.28
N THR A 151 22.32 0.58 16.84
CA THR A 151 23.59 -0.11 16.59
C THR A 151 24.17 -0.64 17.91
N GLU A 152 25.29 -1.28 17.87
CA GLU A 152 26.04 -1.67 19.05
C GLU A 152 26.41 -0.49 19.96
N ASN A 153 26.50 0.71 19.38
CA ASN A 153 26.76 1.96 20.10
C ASN A 153 25.45 2.65 20.58
N GLY A 154 24.32 1.94 20.54
CA GLY A 154 23.02 2.45 20.95
C GLY A 154 22.20 3.12 19.85
N LYS A 155 21.19 3.89 20.27
CA LYS A 155 20.28 4.60 19.37
C LYS A 155 21.01 5.71 18.60
N GLN A 156 20.84 5.69 17.29
CA GLN A 156 21.38 6.71 16.40
C GLN A 156 20.39 7.89 16.25
N PRO A 157 20.86 9.05 15.77
CA PRO A 157 19.97 10.18 15.49
C PRO A 157 18.82 9.80 14.55
N LEU A 158 17.63 10.29 14.87
CA LEU A 158 16.43 10.12 14.06
C LEU A 158 16.66 10.69 12.65
N ARG A 159 16.23 9.95 11.64
CA ARG A 159 16.23 10.40 10.25
C ARG A 159 14.80 10.45 9.74
N THR A 160 14.35 11.63 9.35
CA THR A 160 13.06 11.82 8.69
C THR A 160 13.26 11.86 7.19
N VAL A 161 12.50 11.04 6.46
CA VAL A 161 12.55 10.90 5.01
C VAL A 161 11.19 11.22 4.42
N ASN A 162 11.14 12.10 3.44
CA ASN A 162 9.95 12.35 2.64
C ASN A 162 9.96 11.43 1.43
N VAL A 163 8.92 10.64 1.26
CA VAL A 163 8.75 9.75 0.13
C VAL A 163 7.54 10.21 -0.68
N SER A 164 7.80 10.74 -1.86
CA SER A 164 6.74 11.21 -2.75
C SER A 164 5.78 10.10 -3.11
N SER A 165 4.54 10.49 -3.41
CA SER A 165 3.51 9.54 -3.84
C SER A 165 3.97 8.74 -5.06
N LYS A 166 3.68 7.44 -5.07
CA LYS A 166 4.05 6.50 -6.16
C LYS A 166 5.57 6.43 -6.42
N ASN A 167 6.37 6.57 -5.40
CA ASN A 167 7.83 6.56 -5.49
C ASN A 167 8.48 5.64 -4.43
N TYR A 168 9.80 5.52 -4.49
CA TYR A 168 10.65 4.77 -3.57
C TYR A 168 11.98 5.50 -3.36
#